data_49c3b38563756c121101f17a5f625518
#
_entry.id   49c3b38563756c121101f17a5f625518
#
_cell.length_a   1.000
_cell.length_b   1.000
_cell.length_c   1.000
_cell.angle_alpha   90.00
_cell.angle_beta   90.00
_cell.angle_gamma   90.00
#
_symmetry.space_group_name_H-M   'P 1'
#
loop_
_entity.id
_entity.type
_entity.pdbx_description
1 polymer ?
#
loop_
_entity_poly.entity_id
_entity_poly.type
_entity_poly.pdbx_seq_one_letter_code
_entity_poly.pdbx_strand_id
1 'polypeptide(L)'
;ARESVYRTLHRVVSKVVITNPSNQILMAKVTRGFFTGCWTLPGGFVDYGEHPRVGAEREALEELGINIRIPDPVGESSEGYGTNSESIIRQEIFTPDGICWLSFTYKCEADISADDIVPKDDEIEEAKWFDKQEALSVAVSLFDIEAIEKFL
;
A
#
# COMPACT_ATOMS: atom_id res chain seq x y z
N ALA A 1 -15.04 -26.86 12.16
CA ALA A 1 -15.35 -25.79 13.06
C ALA A 1 -14.24 -24.73 13.13
N ARG A 2 -13.08 -25.08 13.72
CA ARG A 2 -11.97 -24.14 13.84
C ARG A 2 -11.39 -23.70 12.50
N GLU A 3 -11.21 -24.65 11.60
CA GLU A 3 -10.74 -24.36 10.24
C GLU A 3 -11.70 -23.46 9.47
N SER A 4 -13.02 -23.67 9.65
CA SER A 4 -14.02 -22.84 9.01
C SER A 4 -13.96 -21.39 9.46
N VAL A 5 -13.69 -21.16 10.75
CA VAL A 5 -13.55 -19.80 11.29
C VAL A 5 -12.36 -19.10 10.66
N TYR A 6 -11.20 -19.74 10.59
CA TYR A 6 -10.01 -19.14 10.00
C TYR A 6 -10.18 -18.90 8.50
N ARG A 7 -10.88 -19.78 7.79
CA ARG A 7 -11.14 -19.60 6.36
C ARG A 7 -12.08 -18.47 6.04
N THR A 8 -12.87 -18.03 7.02
CA THR A 8 -13.78 -16.90 6.84
C THR A 8 -13.18 -15.57 7.23
N LEU A 9 -11.94 -15.56 7.74
CA LEU A 9 -11.25 -14.34 8.10
C LEU A 9 -10.56 -13.73 6.89
N HIS A 10 -10.57 -12.41 6.83
CA HIS A 10 -9.82 -11.66 5.85
C HIS A 10 -8.49 -11.20 6.42
N ARG A 11 -7.47 -11.17 5.59
CA ARG A 11 -6.28 -10.40 5.88
C ARG A 11 -6.47 -9.01 5.30
N VAL A 12 -6.34 -8.00 6.13
CA VAL A 12 -6.56 -6.63 5.71
C VAL A 12 -5.21 -5.95 5.52
N VAL A 13 -5.01 -5.38 4.35
CA VAL A 13 -3.81 -4.61 4.01
C VAL A 13 -4.21 -3.22 3.55
N SER A 14 -3.36 -2.25 3.81
CA SER A 14 -3.49 -0.92 3.27
C SER A 14 -2.23 -0.55 2.51
N LYS A 15 -2.42 0.13 1.39
CA LYS A 15 -1.34 0.56 0.51
C LYS A 15 -1.57 2.00 0.07
N VAL A 16 -0.55 2.62 -0.47
CA VAL A 16 -0.66 4.00 -0.90
C VAL A 16 0.11 4.24 -2.21
N VAL A 17 -0.55 4.92 -3.14
CA VAL A 17 0.08 5.48 -4.32
C VAL A 17 0.56 6.87 -3.93
N ILE A 18 1.87 7.02 -3.75
CA ILE A 18 2.50 8.30 -3.41
C ILE A 18 3.04 8.90 -4.70
N THR A 19 2.54 10.07 -5.06
CA THR A 19 3.00 10.78 -6.25
C THR A 19 3.79 12.02 -5.86
N ASN A 20 4.77 12.38 -6.69
CA ASN A 20 5.56 13.60 -6.52
C ASN A 20 5.15 14.68 -7.54
N PRO A 21 5.70 15.91 -7.45
CA PRO A 21 5.39 16.98 -8.43
C PRO A 21 5.72 16.63 -9.87
N SER A 22 6.62 15.68 -10.12
CA SER A 22 6.94 15.19 -11.46
C SER A 22 6.02 14.05 -11.91
N ASN A 23 4.96 13.80 -11.17
CA ASN A 23 3.97 12.75 -11.45
C ASN A 23 4.58 11.35 -11.52
N GLN A 24 5.57 11.09 -10.69
CA GLN A 24 6.18 9.77 -10.51
C GLN A 24 5.57 9.10 -9.28
N ILE A 25 5.66 7.78 -9.24
CA ILE A 25 5.16 6.94 -8.15
C ILE A 25 6.32 6.36 -7.36
N LEU A 26 6.21 6.36 -6.04
CA LEU A 26 7.16 5.72 -5.16
C LEU A 26 6.84 4.23 -5.04
N MET A 27 7.82 3.39 -5.32
CA MET A 27 7.72 1.95 -5.13
C MET A 27 8.89 1.42 -4.31
N ALA A 28 8.66 0.31 -3.64
CA ALA A 28 9.62 -0.34 -2.77
C ALA A 28 9.90 -1.76 -3.25
N LYS A 29 11.18 -2.16 -3.20
CA LYS A 29 11.61 -3.51 -3.56
C LYS A 29 11.65 -4.38 -2.30
N VAL A 30 10.91 -5.47 -2.33
CA VAL A 30 10.69 -6.34 -1.18
C VAL A 30 11.80 -7.38 -1.07
N THR A 31 12.28 -7.60 0.16
CA THR A 31 13.38 -8.55 0.42
C THR A 31 12.93 -9.91 0.92
N ARG A 32 11.70 -10.02 1.42
CA ARG A 32 11.20 -11.28 1.97
C ARG A 32 9.71 -11.47 1.74
N GLY A 33 9.25 -12.70 1.91
CA GLY A 33 7.87 -13.07 1.63
C GLY A 33 7.67 -13.52 0.20
N PHE A 34 6.41 -13.65 -0.20
CA PHE A 34 6.07 -14.14 -1.54
C PHE A 34 6.57 -13.22 -2.66
N PHE A 35 6.58 -11.91 -2.42
CA PHE A 35 6.98 -10.93 -3.42
C PHE A 35 8.46 -10.54 -3.35
N THR A 36 9.31 -11.38 -2.78
CA THR A 36 10.75 -11.12 -2.69
C THR A 36 11.34 -10.78 -4.06
N GLY A 37 12.08 -9.68 -4.12
CA GLY A 37 12.69 -9.18 -5.34
C GLY A 37 11.76 -8.40 -6.25
N CYS A 38 10.50 -8.27 -5.88
CA CYS A 38 9.49 -7.53 -6.64
C CYS A 38 9.33 -6.10 -6.13
N TRP A 39 8.91 -5.22 -7.02
CA TRP A 39 8.56 -3.85 -6.68
C TRP A 39 7.07 -3.78 -6.33
N THR A 40 6.76 -3.16 -5.21
CA THR A 40 5.38 -3.00 -4.72
C THR A 40 5.12 -1.58 -4.28
N LEU A 41 3.84 -1.21 -4.21
CA LEU A 41 3.44 0.02 -3.53
C LEU A 41 3.74 -0.11 -2.03
N PRO A 42 4.12 0.97 -1.36
CA PRO A 42 4.28 0.96 0.10
C PRO A 42 2.98 0.59 0.79
N GLY A 43 3.08 -0.21 1.84
CA GLY A 43 1.93 -0.64 2.61
C GLY A 43 2.18 -1.93 3.36
N GLY A 44 1.18 -2.40 4.06
CA GLY A 44 1.27 -3.62 4.85
C GLY A 44 -0.03 -3.91 5.59
N PHE A 45 0.05 -4.78 6.57
CA PHE A 45 -1.10 -5.18 7.35
C PHE A 45 -1.65 -4.02 8.19
N VAL A 46 -2.97 -3.95 8.24
CA VAL A 46 -3.67 -3.03 9.14
C VAL A 46 -3.74 -3.68 10.52
N ASP A 47 -3.34 -2.95 11.55
CA ASP A 47 -3.38 -3.44 12.92
C ASP A 47 -4.82 -3.46 13.45
N TYR A 48 -5.08 -4.32 14.42
CA TYR A 48 -6.38 -4.37 15.07
C TYR A 48 -6.74 -3.01 15.66
N GLY A 49 -7.92 -2.52 15.31
CA GLY A 49 -8.41 -1.22 15.78
C GLY A 49 -7.83 -0.01 15.07
N GLU A 50 -6.94 -0.22 14.12
CA GLU A 50 -6.35 0.84 13.32
C GLU A 50 -7.20 1.12 12.08
N HIS A 51 -7.39 2.41 11.78
CA HIS A 51 -8.02 2.79 10.52
C HIS A 51 -7.06 2.49 9.35
N PRO A 52 -7.53 1.89 8.25
CA PRO A 52 -6.64 1.54 7.13
C PRO A 52 -5.82 2.70 6.56
N ARG A 53 -6.39 3.91 6.53
CA ARG A 53 -5.66 5.11 6.09
C ARG A 53 -4.46 5.40 7.00
N VAL A 54 -4.67 5.32 8.31
CA VAL A 54 -3.60 5.50 9.30
C VAL A 54 -2.56 4.39 9.19
N GLY A 55 -3.02 3.18 8.93
CA GLY A 55 -2.13 2.03 8.70
C GLY A 55 -1.19 2.25 7.52
N ALA A 56 -1.69 2.79 6.42
CA ALA A 56 -0.87 3.10 5.25
C ALA A 56 0.18 4.17 5.58
N GLU A 57 -0.21 5.20 6.33
CA GLU A 57 0.73 6.23 6.79
C GLU A 57 1.82 5.65 7.71
N ARG A 58 1.43 4.80 8.63
CA ARG A 58 2.35 4.12 9.56
C ARG A 58 3.34 3.23 8.81
N GLU A 59 2.86 2.44 7.86
CA GLU A 59 3.71 1.55 7.06
C GLU A 59 4.73 2.34 6.24
N ALA A 60 4.35 3.47 5.67
CA ALA A 60 5.28 4.32 4.93
C ALA A 60 6.41 4.84 5.84
N LEU A 61 6.08 5.19 7.08
CA LEU A 61 7.09 5.62 8.05
C LEU A 61 8.00 4.47 8.47
N GLU A 62 7.43 3.30 8.75
CA GLU A 62 8.21 2.14 9.17
C GLU A 62 9.10 1.60 8.06
N GLU A 63 8.60 1.52 6.84
CA GLU A 63 9.33 0.94 5.71
C GLU A 63 10.32 1.91 5.08
N LEU A 64 9.96 3.17 4.94
CA LEU A 64 10.69 4.13 4.11
C LEU A 64 11.17 5.37 4.88
N GLY A 65 10.85 5.48 6.15
CA GLY A 65 11.25 6.62 6.95
C GLY A 65 10.62 7.94 6.53
N ILE A 66 9.49 7.90 5.85
CA ILE A 66 8.82 9.10 5.35
C ILE A 66 7.51 9.35 6.08
N ASN A 67 7.23 10.62 6.33
CA ASN A 67 5.95 11.06 6.87
C ASN A 67 5.07 11.55 5.74
N ILE A 68 4.00 10.82 5.49
CA ILE A 68 2.99 11.20 4.50
C ILE A 68 1.67 11.46 5.19
N ARG A 69 0.82 12.23 4.55
CA ARG A 69 -0.54 12.43 4.98
C ARG A 69 -1.49 12.10 3.84
N ILE A 70 -2.34 11.12 4.07
CA ILE A 70 -3.38 10.72 3.13
C ILE A 70 -4.60 11.60 3.40
N PRO A 71 -5.11 12.32 2.39
CA PRO A 71 -6.28 13.17 2.58
C PRO A 71 -7.51 12.38 3.00
N ASP A 72 -8.24 12.92 3.94
CA ASP A 72 -9.54 12.39 4.37
C ASP A 72 -10.60 13.47 4.15
N PRO A 73 -11.35 13.43 3.05
CA PRO A 73 -12.29 14.49 2.70
C PRO A 73 -13.49 14.61 3.63
N VAL A 74 -13.72 13.60 4.47
CA VAL A 74 -14.82 13.63 5.44
C VAL A 74 -14.35 13.87 6.87
N GLY A 75 -13.04 14.07 7.05
CA GLY A 75 -12.43 14.35 8.35
C GLY A 75 -12.05 13.12 9.13
N GLU A 76 -11.21 13.32 10.15
CA GLU A 76 -10.67 12.22 10.95
C GLU A 76 -11.72 11.53 11.82
N SER A 77 -12.82 12.18 12.09
CA SER A 77 -13.96 11.60 12.79
C SER A 77 -14.92 10.87 11.86
N SER A 78 -14.56 10.75 10.58
CA SER A 78 -15.45 10.17 9.59
C SER A 78 -15.74 8.71 9.90
N GLU A 79 -16.96 8.33 9.64
CA GLU A 79 -17.40 6.96 9.73
C GLU A 79 -17.09 6.17 8.44
N GLY A 80 -16.20 6.70 7.63
CA GLY A 80 -15.93 6.19 6.30
C GLY A 80 -15.17 4.87 6.23
N TYR A 81 -14.81 4.29 7.36
CA TYR A 81 -14.21 2.95 7.45
C TYR A 81 -13.05 2.75 6.47
N GLY A 82 -12.19 3.75 6.37
CA GLY A 82 -11.03 3.66 5.50
C GLY A 82 -11.28 4.02 4.05
N THR A 83 -12.47 4.47 3.72
CA THR A 83 -12.80 4.84 2.35
C THR A 83 -12.94 6.34 2.20
N ASN A 84 -12.49 6.83 1.08
CA ASN A 84 -12.76 8.17 0.61
C ASN A 84 -12.85 8.13 -0.92
N SER A 85 -13.10 9.25 -1.55
CA SER A 85 -13.19 9.31 -3.01
C SER A 85 -11.89 8.93 -3.73
N GLU A 86 -10.78 8.93 -3.01
CA GLU A 86 -9.44 8.63 -3.53
C GLU A 86 -8.96 7.23 -3.12
N SER A 87 -9.84 6.37 -2.61
CA SER A 87 -9.47 5.01 -2.24
C SER A 87 -10.02 3.97 -3.21
N ILE A 88 -9.30 2.88 -3.33
CA ILE A 88 -9.75 1.66 -4.00
C ILE A 88 -9.87 0.57 -2.95
N ILE A 89 -11.00 -0.14 -2.97
CA ILE A 89 -11.17 -1.34 -2.14
C ILE A 89 -11.23 -2.54 -3.08
N ARG A 90 -10.39 -3.52 -2.81
CA ARG A 90 -10.34 -4.75 -3.59
C ARG A 90 -10.29 -5.94 -2.67
N GLN A 91 -11.09 -6.95 -3.00
CA GLN A 91 -11.08 -8.24 -2.33
C GLN A 91 -10.59 -9.30 -3.29
N GLU A 92 -9.67 -10.14 -2.83
CA GLU A 92 -9.08 -11.19 -3.67
C GLU A 92 -8.68 -12.38 -2.82
N ILE A 93 -8.83 -13.57 -3.37
CA ILE A 93 -8.29 -14.78 -2.74
C ILE A 93 -6.87 -14.96 -3.25
N PHE A 94 -5.91 -14.88 -2.34
CA PHE A 94 -4.52 -15.07 -2.68
C PHE A 94 -4.23 -16.57 -2.80
N THR A 95 -3.99 -17.03 -4.02
CA THR A 95 -3.88 -18.43 -4.35
C THR A 95 -2.82 -19.20 -3.55
N PRO A 96 -1.60 -18.65 -3.30
CA PRO A 96 -0.59 -19.38 -2.55
C PRO A 96 -0.98 -19.74 -1.12
N ASP A 97 -1.77 -18.92 -0.42
CA ASP A 97 -2.18 -19.21 0.96
C ASP A 97 -3.67 -19.53 1.11
N GLY A 98 -4.45 -19.34 0.05
CA GLY A 98 -5.89 -19.58 0.08
C GLY A 98 -6.69 -18.66 0.98
N ILE A 99 -6.07 -17.57 1.44
CA ILE A 99 -6.70 -16.61 2.35
C ILE A 99 -7.27 -15.44 1.54
N CYS A 100 -8.44 -14.98 1.95
CA CYS A 100 -9.06 -13.83 1.33
C CYS A 100 -8.38 -12.54 1.81
N TRP A 101 -7.88 -11.76 0.86
CA TRP A 101 -7.23 -10.48 1.13
C TRP A 101 -8.19 -9.35 0.83
N LEU A 102 -8.27 -8.41 1.75
CA LEU A 102 -9.01 -7.17 1.58
C LEU A 102 -8.01 -6.03 1.59
N SER A 103 -7.90 -5.33 0.48
CA SER A 103 -6.93 -4.25 0.30
C SER A 103 -7.62 -2.90 0.21
N PHE A 104 -7.12 -1.94 0.97
CA PHE A 104 -7.48 -0.53 0.87
C PHE A 104 -6.28 0.21 0.29
N THR A 105 -6.43 0.79 -0.89
CA THR A 105 -5.35 1.54 -1.53
C THR A 105 -5.73 3.00 -1.67
N TYR A 106 -4.90 3.86 -1.15
CA TYR A 106 -5.09 5.31 -1.10
C TYR A 106 -4.15 6.00 -2.06
N LYS A 107 -4.39 7.29 -2.25
CA LYS A 107 -3.50 8.18 -2.99
C LYS A 107 -3.12 9.36 -2.11
N CYS A 108 -1.86 9.76 -2.19
CA CYS A 108 -1.42 11.03 -1.63
C CYS A 108 -0.31 11.64 -2.49
N GLU A 109 -0.06 12.91 -2.28
CA GLU A 109 1.03 13.63 -2.92
C GLU A 109 2.09 13.94 -1.88
N ALA A 110 3.35 13.80 -2.25
CA ALA A 110 4.46 14.12 -1.37
C ALA A 110 5.65 14.59 -2.20
N ASP A 111 6.22 15.74 -1.81
CA ASP A 111 7.43 16.26 -2.43
C ASP A 111 8.63 15.83 -1.58
N ILE A 112 9.08 14.59 -1.80
CA ILE A 112 10.17 13.99 -1.04
C ILE A 112 11.28 13.63 -2.00
N SER A 113 12.49 14.13 -1.71
CA SER A 113 13.68 13.77 -2.48
C SER A 113 14.02 12.29 -2.28
N ALA A 114 14.52 11.65 -3.33
CA ALA A 114 15.01 10.28 -3.24
C ALA A 114 16.06 10.10 -2.13
N ASP A 115 16.87 11.13 -1.87
CA ASP A 115 17.88 11.09 -0.81
C ASP A 115 17.30 11.05 0.59
N ASP A 116 16.06 11.49 0.77
CA ASP A 116 15.37 11.51 2.06
C ASP A 116 14.57 10.23 2.32
N ILE A 117 14.53 9.32 1.36
CA ILE A 117 13.85 8.03 1.49
C ILE A 117 14.88 7.01 1.95
N VAL A 118 14.67 6.48 3.16
CA VAL A 118 15.59 5.53 3.77
C VAL A 118 14.83 4.25 4.10
N PRO A 119 15.06 3.18 3.34
CA PRO A 119 14.52 1.87 3.71
C PRO A 119 14.97 1.50 5.12
N LYS A 120 14.04 1.34 6.03
CA LYS A 120 14.35 1.08 7.46
C LYS A 120 13.97 -0.31 7.91
N ASP A 121 13.08 -0.94 7.19
CA ASP A 121 12.61 -2.26 7.52
C ASP A 121 13.48 -3.30 6.81
N ASP A 122 13.74 -4.42 7.46
CA ASP A 122 14.40 -5.56 6.83
C ASP A 122 13.61 -6.12 5.64
N GLU A 123 12.37 -5.70 5.48
CA GLU A 123 11.51 -6.11 4.38
C GLU A 123 11.75 -5.35 3.09
N ILE A 124 12.42 -4.21 3.14
CA ILE A 124 12.61 -3.32 1.98
C ILE A 124 14.09 -3.16 1.67
N GLU A 125 14.47 -3.54 0.46
CA GLU A 125 15.85 -3.42 -0.01
C GLU A 125 16.13 -2.03 -0.60
N GLU A 126 15.18 -1.50 -1.35
CA GLU A 126 15.34 -0.29 -2.13
C GLU A 126 13.99 0.40 -2.31
N ALA A 127 14.01 1.72 -2.43
CA ALA A 127 12.82 2.49 -2.80
C ALA A 127 13.21 3.51 -3.85
N LYS A 128 12.30 3.77 -4.80
CA LYS A 128 12.65 4.65 -5.92
C LYS A 128 11.37 5.21 -6.56
N TRP A 129 11.52 6.39 -7.17
CA TRP A 129 10.47 7.01 -7.96
C TRP A 129 10.45 6.45 -9.37
N PHE A 130 9.26 6.11 -9.85
CA PHE A 130 9.04 5.56 -11.19
C PHE A 130 8.02 6.40 -11.97
N ASP A 131 8.24 6.53 -13.27
CA ASP A 131 7.18 7.00 -14.15
C ASP A 131 6.07 5.93 -14.24
N LYS A 132 4.87 6.33 -14.65
CA LYS A 132 3.74 5.41 -14.72
C LYS A 132 4.04 4.14 -15.52
N GLN A 133 4.61 4.28 -16.70
CA GLN A 133 4.91 3.11 -17.54
C GLN A 133 5.95 2.20 -16.93
N GLU A 134 6.99 2.76 -16.33
CA GLU A 134 7.98 1.97 -15.60
C GLU A 134 7.35 1.25 -14.41
N ALA A 135 6.52 1.94 -13.65
CA ALA A 135 5.82 1.35 -12.49
C ALA A 135 4.95 0.18 -12.93
N LEU A 136 4.18 0.33 -13.99
CA LEU A 136 3.34 -0.76 -14.52
C LEU A 136 4.16 -1.92 -15.06
N SER A 137 5.36 -1.66 -15.58
CA SER A 137 6.23 -2.71 -16.11
C SER A 137 6.86 -3.57 -15.00
N VAL A 138 7.03 -3.02 -13.80
CA VAL A 138 7.66 -3.73 -12.67
C VAL A 138 6.65 -4.23 -11.63
N ALA A 139 5.47 -3.65 -11.57
CA ALA A 139 4.42 -4.08 -10.64
C ALA A 139 3.90 -5.47 -11.00
N VAL A 140 3.82 -6.36 -10.02
CA VAL A 140 3.38 -7.74 -10.22
C VAL A 140 2.04 -8.03 -9.56
N SER A 141 1.69 -7.28 -8.53
CA SER A 141 0.43 -7.45 -7.82
C SER A 141 -0.73 -6.80 -8.59
N LEU A 142 -1.83 -7.52 -8.74
CA LEU A 142 -3.04 -6.96 -9.34
C LEU A 142 -3.56 -5.76 -8.55
N PHE A 143 -3.38 -5.74 -7.24
CA PHE A 143 -3.74 -4.61 -6.39
C PHE A 143 -2.97 -3.35 -6.80
N ASP A 144 -1.67 -3.50 -7.02
CA ASP A 144 -0.79 -2.39 -7.38
C ASP A 144 -1.06 -1.89 -8.79
N ILE A 145 -1.19 -2.81 -9.74
CA ILE A 145 -1.45 -2.47 -11.15
C ILE A 145 -2.75 -1.68 -11.27
N GLU A 146 -3.83 -2.16 -10.65
CA GLU A 146 -5.12 -1.48 -10.68
C GLU A 146 -5.06 -0.08 -10.06
N ALA A 147 -4.35 0.04 -8.94
CA ALA A 147 -4.19 1.32 -8.24
C ALA A 147 -3.38 2.33 -9.07
N ILE A 148 -2.29 1.88 -9.69
CA ILE A 148 -1.46 2.72 -10.53
C ILE A 148 -2.25 3.20 -11.75
N GLU A 149 -3.00 2.33 -12.37
CA GLU A 149 -3.84 2.69 -13.52
C GLU A 149 -4.91 3.71 -13.16
N LYS A 150 -5.54 3.54 -11.99
CA LYS A 150 -6.60 4.44 -11.56
C LYS A 150 -6.07 5.82 -11.15
N PHE A 151 -4.97 5.87 -10.41
CA PHE A 151 -4.51 7.10 -9.76
C PHE A 151 -3.49 7.90 -10.57
N LEU A 152 -3.02 7.39 -11.66
CA LEU A 152 -2.14 8.05 -12.59
C LEU A 152 -2.76 8.04 -14.01
#